data_edd32c932cc6ad57b21f1e726be8d170
#
_entry.id   edd32c932cc6ad57b21f1e726be8d170
#
_cell.length_a   1.000
_cell.length_b   1.000
_cell.length_c   1.000
_cell.angle_alpha   90.00
_cell.angle_beta   90.00
_cell.angle_gamma   90.00
#
_symmetry.space_group_name_H-M   'P 1'
#
loop_
_entity.id
_entity.type
_entity.pdbx_description
1 polymer ?
#
loop_
_entity_poly.entity_id
_entity_poly.type
_entity_poly.pdbx_seq_one_letter_code
_entity_poly.pdbx_strand_id
1 'polypeptide(L)'
;KWNLADATKRINECAASDELTLSWQEHAKERLRERDLIMADAMHVLKRGFVLNDPEPATREGYFKYRIEGTTPNSDGRTVALVVIPDGAHELKIVTIMWRDER
;
A
#
# COMPACT_ATOMS: atom_id res chain seq x y z
N LYS A 1 -12.42 10.36 -4.14
CA LYS A 1 -11.89 9.13 -4.76
C LYS A 1 -11.07 9.51 -5.98
N TRP A 2 -9.87 8.97 -6.08
CA TRP A 2 -8.97 9.25 -7.20
C TRP A 2 -9.13 8.19 -8.28
N ASN A 3 -8.89 8.55 -9.55
CA ASN A 3 -8.80 7.54 -10.60
C ASN A 3 -7.47 6.77 -10.44
N LEU A 4 -7.29 5.72 -11.23
CA LEU A 4 -6.14 4.80 -11.06
C LEU A 4 -4.80 5.50 -11.22
N ALA A 5 -4.66 6.35 -12.24
CA ALA A 5 -3.41 7.06 -12.49
C ALA A 5 -3.10 8.07 -11.39
N ASP A 6 -4.11 8.82 -10.94
CA ASP A 6 -3.94 9.78 -9.84
C ASP A 6 -3.62 9.07 -8.53
N ALA A 7 -4.31 7.98 -8.24
CA ALA A 7 -4.07 7.21 -7.03
C ALA A 7 -2.62 6.71 -6.99
N THR A 8 -2.15 6.14 -8.09
CA THR A 8 -0.78 5.67 -8.20
C THR A 8 0.21 6.80 -7.93
N LYS A 9 0.04 7.92 -8.63
CA LYS A 9 0.94 9.07 -8.50
C LYS A 9 0.93 9.62 -7.08
N ARG A 10 -0.24 9.82 -6.49
CA ARG A 10 -0.36 10.42 -5.16
C ARG A 10 0.21 9.52 -4.08
N ILE A 11 -0.04 8.21 -4.15
CA ILE A 11 0.52 7.26 -3.19
C ILE A 11 2.04 7.19 -3.33
N ASN A 12 2.55 7.11 -4.56
CA ASN A 12 3.99 7.09 -4.79
C ASN A 12 4.67 8.35 -4.25
N GLU A 13 4.11 9.52 -4.51
CA GLU A 13 4.65 10.79 -4.02
C GLU A 13 4.59 10.90 -2.51
N CYS A 14 3.48 10.48 -1.91
CA CYS A 14 3.33 10.47 -0.46
C CYS A 14 4.39 9.56 0.18
N ALA A 15 4.59 8.38 -0.37
CA ALA A 15 5.56 7.42 0.15
C ALA A 15 6.99 7.92 0.03
N ALA A 16 7.29 8.76 -0.96
CA ALA A 16 8.62 9.31 -1.17
C ALA A 16 8.88 10.59 -0.36
N SER A 17 7.87 11.12 0.30
CA SER A 17 8.00 12.36 1.07
C SER A 17 8.82 12.17 2.34
N ASP A 18 9.68 13.14 2.65
CA ASP A 18 10.42 13.15 3.91
C ASP A 18 9.51 13.33 5.12
N GLU A 19 8.29 13.80 4.89
CA GLU A 19 7.30 14.03 5.93
C GLU A 19 6.33 12.86 6.09
N LEU A 20 6.59 11.73 5.45
CA LEU A 20 5.70 10.58 5.49
C LEU A 20 5.45 10.09 6.92
N THR A 21 4.18 9.98 7.28
CA THR A 21 3.74 9.25 8.45
C THR A 21 3.11 7.96 7.97
N LEU A 22 3.71 6.84 8.35
CA LEU A 22 3.22 5.52 7.97
C LEU A 22 2.65 4.85 9.21
N SER A 23 1.34 4.59 9.20
CA SER A 23 0.70 3.88 10.31
C SER A 23 0.21 2.52 9.83
N TRP A 24 0.06 1.59 10.77
CA TRP A 24 -0.31 0.20 10.48
C TRP A 24 -1.56 -0.14 11.27
N GLN A 25 -2.54 -0.75 10.61
CA GLN A 25 -3.66 -1.30 11.33
C GLN A 25 -3.25 -2.53 12.13
N GLU A 26 -4.05 -2.86 13.11
CA GLU A 26 -3.87 -4.07 13.90
C GLU A 26 -3.74 -5.27 12.97
N HIS A 27 -2.78 -6.13 13.26
CA HIS A 27 -2.44 -7.32 12.49
C HIS A 27 -1.73 -7.08 11.15
N ALA A 28 -1.62 -5.84 10.67
CA ALA A 28 -0.91 -5.59 9.41
C ALA A 28 0.56 -5.98 9.50
N LYS A 29 1.21 -5.68 10.62
CA LYS A 29 2.61 -6.09 10.84
C LYS A 29 2.76 -7.60 10.97
N GLU A 30 1.77 -8.28 11.52
CA GLU A 30 1.75 -9.74 11.58
C GLU A 30 1.68 -10.33 10.17
N ARG A 31 0.84 -9.76 9.33
CA ARG A 31 0.72 -10.21 7.93
C ARG A 31 2.05 -10.10 7.22
N LEU A 32 2.79 -9.03 7.46
CA LEU A 32 4.12 -8.84 6.90
C LEU A 32 5.04 -10.03 7.26
N ARG A 33 5.09 -10.37 8.54
CA ARG A 33 5.94 -11.46 9.02
C ARG A 33 5.48 -12.83 8.55
N GLU A 34 4.18 -13.09 8.58
CA GLU A 34 3.61 -14.35 8.12
C GLU A 34 3.96 -14.65 6.66
N ARG A 35 4.19 -13.62 5.87
CA ARG A 35 4.45 -13.74 4.44
C ARG A 35 5.93 -13.60 4.10
N ASP A 36 6.79 -13.59 5.11
CA ASP A 36 8.25 -13.42 4.94
C ASP A 36 8.61 -12.14 4.19
N LEU A 37 7.84 -11.09 4.43
CA LEU A 37 8.07 -9.77 3.86
C LEU A 37 8.66 -8.86 4.92
N ILE A 38 9.38 -7.82 4.48
CA ILE A 38 9.98 -6.84 5.37
C ILE A 38 9.47 -5.43 5.05
N MET A 39 9.75 -4.50 5.93
CA MET A 39 9.33 -3.10 5.76
C MET A 39 9.80 -2.53 4.42
N ALA A 40 11.02 -2.88 3.99
CA ALA A 40 11.56 -2.41 2.72
C ALA A 40 10.70 -2.86 1.53
N ASP A 41 10.08 -4.03 1.60
CA ASP A 41 9.18 -4.51 0.55
C ASP A 41 7.93 -3.64 0.48
N ALA A 42 7.34 -3.33 1.64
CA ALA A 42 6.17 -2.47 1.70
C ALA A 42 6.49 -1.09 1.13
N MET A 43 7.60 -0.49 1.54
CA MET A 43 8.00 0.83 1.06
C MET A 43 8.29 0.84 -0.43
N HIS A 44 8.90 -0.21 -0.96
CA HIS A 44 9.19 -0.31 -2.38
C HIS A 44 7.90 -0.29 -3.21
N VAL A 45 6.90 -1.07 -2.80
CA VAL A 45 5.61 -1.11 -3.51
C VAL A 45 4.89 0.22 -3.39
N LEU A 46 4.90 0.86 -2.23
CA LEU A 46 4.27 2.17 -2.07
C LEU A 46 4.90 3.22 -2.97
N LYS A 47 6.21 3.19 -3.13
CA LYS A 47 6.94 4.18 -3.93
C LYS A 47 6.90 3.89 -5.42
N ARG A 48 6.82 2.63 -5.83
CA ARG A 48 7.01 2.22 -7.22
C ARG A 48 5.89 1.37 -7.80
N GLY A 49 4.92 0.97 -7.00
CA GLY A 49 3.83 0.13 -7.45
C GLY A 49 2.75 0.90 -8.19
N PHE A 50 1.72 0.18 -8.57
CA PHE A 50 0.61 0.71 -9.35
C PHE A 50 -0.72 0.32 -8.74
N VAL A 51 -1.67 1.26 -8.77
CA VAL A 51 -3.07 0.99 -8.42
C VAL A 51 -3.76 0.56 -9.70
N LEU A 52 -4.29 -0.66 -9.72
CA LEU A 52 -4.86 -1.26 -10.92
C LEU A 52 -6.37 -1.41 -10.87
N ASN A 53 -6.97 -1.27 -9.71
CA ASN A 53 -8.42 -1.45 -9.51
C ASN A 53 -9.00 -0.26 -8.78
N ASP A 54 -10.30 -0.02 -8.97
CA ASP A 54 -11.01 1.03 -8.26
C ASP A 54 -10.94 0.79 -6.75
N PRO A 55 -10.85 1.87 -5.95
CA PRO A 55 -10.81 1.72 -4.50
C PRO A 55 -12.19 1.34 -3.95
N GLU A 56 -12.16 0.82 -2.73
CA GLU A 56 -13.37 0.56 -1.95
C GLU A 56 -13.51 1.62 -0.87
N PRO A 57 -14.75 1.97 -0.47
CA PRO A 57 -14.93 2.87 0.66
C PRO A 57 -14.30 2.28 1.93
N ALA A 58 -13.63 3.13 2.70
CA ALA A 58 -13.15 2.74 4.02
C ALA A 58 -14.29 2.87 5.04
N THR A 59 -14.09 2.35 6.24
CA THR A 59 -15.06 2.46 7.32
C THR A 59 -15.37 3.92 7.65
N ARG A 60 -14.33 4.75 7.68
CA ARG A 60 -14.49 6.18 7.93
C ARG A 60 -15.01 6.86 6.67
N GLU A 61 -16.11 7.61 6.80
CA GLU A 61 -16.72 8.31 5.68
C GLU A 61 -15.74 9.27 5.00
N GLY A 62 -15.74 9.27 3.67
CA GLY A 62 -14.86 10.14 2.88
C GLY A 62 -13.49 9.56 2.62
N TYR A 63 -13.17 8.41 3.20
CA TYR A 63 -11.88 7.74 3.02
C TYR A 63 -12.04 6.50 2.17
N PHE A 64 -10.96 6.15 1.43
CA PHE A 64 -10.98 5.01 0.50
C PHE A 64 -9.77 4.12 0.72
N LYS A 65 -9.98 2.82 0.51
CA LYS A 65 -8.92 1.81 0.54
C LYS A 65 -8.45 1.57 -0.89
N TYR A 66 -7.17 1.83 -1.14
CA TYR A 66 -6.54 1.58 -2.44
C TYR A 66 -5.65 0.35 -2.34
N ARG A 67 -5.71 -0.50 -3.36
CA ARG A 67 -4.79 -1.63 -3.46
C ARG A 67 -3.68 -1.26 -4.43
N ILE A 68 -2.44 -1.22 -3.94
CA ILE A 68 -1.27 -0.92 -4.76
C ILE A 68 -0.39 -2.16 -4.85
N GLU A 69 0.12 -2.45 -6.04
CA GLU A 69 0.79 -3.71 -6.34
C GLU A 69 2.11 -3.47 -7.06
N GLY A 70 3.06 -4.36 -6.84
CA GLY A 70 4.32 -4.34 -7.54
C GLY A 70 5.25 -5.44 -7.05
N THR A 71 6.31 -5.69 -7.81
CA THR A 71 7.39 -6.57 -7.37
C THR A 71 8.40 -5.76 -6.56
N THR A 72 9.21 -6.45 -5.78
CA THR A 72 10.31 -5.82 -5.03
C THR A 72 11.60 -6.58 -5.30
N PRO A 73 12.76 -6.00 -5.00
CA PRO A 73 14.04 -6.72 -5.13
C PRO A 73 14.06 -8.04 -4.36
N ASN A 74 13.28 -8.14 -3.28
CA ASN A 74 13.24 -9.31 -2.40
C ASN A 74 12.09 -10.27 -2.74
N SER A 75 11.25 -9.96 -3.71
CA SER A 75 10.04 -10.74 -3.98
C SER A 75 10.23 -11.86 -5.01
N ASP A 76 11.40 -11.96 -5.59
CA ASP A 76 11.75 -12.99 -6.58
C ASP A 76 10.72 -13.07 -7.72
N GLY A 77 10.35 -11.90 -8.24
CA GLY A 77 9.39 -11.79 -9.35
C GLY A 77 7.93 -11.92 -8.95
N ARG A 78 7.63 -12.23 -7.69
CA ARG A 78 6.24 -12.30 -7.23
C ARG A 78 5.71 -10.90 -6.94
N THR A 79 4.45 -10.68 -7.24
CA THR A 79 3.80 -9.41 -6.98
C THR A 79 3.30 -9.33 -5.54
N VAL A 80 3.69 -8.26 -4.87
CA VAL A 80 3.22 -7.92 -3.52
C VAL A 80 2.09 -6.91 -3.65
N ALA A 81 1.06 -7.03 -2.85
CA ALA A 81 -0.07 -6.10 -2.83
C ALA A 81 -0.24 -5.53 -1.42
N LEU A 82 -0.45 -4.22 -1.35
CA LEU A 82 -0.81 -3.54 -0.11
C LEU A 82 -2.17 -2.90 -0.27
N VAL A 83 -2.95 -2.90 0.81
CA VAL A 83 -4.17 -2.11 0.88
C VAL A 83 -3.88 -0.96 1.84
N VAL A 84 -4.07 0.26 1.36
CA VAL A 84 -3.73 1.48 2.12
C VAL A 84 -4.87 2.47 2.09
N ILE A 85 -4.96 3.27 3.16
CA ILE A 85 -5.90 4.39 3.26
C ILE A 85 -5.07 5.67 3.35
N PRO A 86 -5.03 6.50 2.29
CA PRO A 86 -4.38 7.80 2.37
C PRO A 86 -5.16 8.73 3.29
N ASP A 87 -4.45 9.52 4.08
CA ASP A 87 -5.04 10.51 4.98
C ASP A 87 -4.21 11.80 4.91
N GLY A 88 -4.69 12.75 4.12
CA GLY A 88 -3.95 13.97 3.87
C GLY A 88 -2.80 13.76 2.90
N ALA A 89 -1.89 14.74 2.85
CA ALA A 89 -0.80 14.75 1.87
C ALA A 89 0.38 13.85 2.24
N HIS A 90 0.53 13.50 3.50
CA HIS A 90 1.75 12.86 4.00
C HIS A 90 1.51 11.63 4.86
N GLU A 91 0.28 11.16 4.95
CA GLU A 91 -0.01 10.00 5.80
C GLU A 91 -0.62 8.85 4.99
N LEU A 92 -0.09 7.64 5.20
CA LEU A 92 -0.64 6.40 4.64
C LEU A 92 -0.85 5.41 5.78
N LYS A 93 -2.05 4.85 5.85
CA LYS A 93 -2.36 3.79 6.81
C LYS A 93 -2.36 2.45 6.08
N ILE A 94 -1.51 1.54 6.49
CA ILE A 94 -1.46 0.20 5.90
C ILE A 94 -2.52 -0.68 6.58
N VAL A 95 -3.45 -1.16 5.78
CA VAL A 95 -4.53 -2.04 6.23
C VAL A 95 -4.05 -3.48 6.24
N THR A 96 -3.40 -3.90 5.16
CA THR A 96 -2.84 -5.25 5.05
C THR A 96 -1.80 -5.30 3.94
N ILE A 97 -1.02 -6.37 3.97
CA ILE A 97 -0.04 -6.69 2.93
C ILE A 97 -0.15 -8.17 2.60
N MET A 98 -0.02 -8.52 1.33
CA MET A 98 -0.20 -9.89 0.88
C MET A 98 0.57 -10.16 -0.40
N TRP A 99 0.75 -11.44 -0.73
CA TRP A 99 1.16 -11.83 -2.06
C TRP A 99 -0.07 -11.78 -2.96
N ARG A 100 0.06 -11.23 -4.16
CA ARG A 100 -1.07 -11.14 -5.09
C ARG A 100 -1.67 -12.51 -5.42
N ASP A 101 -0.83 -13.53 -5.49
CA ASP A 101 -1.22 -14.89 -5.86
C ASP A 101 -1.62 -15.78 -4.69
N GLU A 102 -1.64 -15.26 -3.47
CA GLU A 102 -2.04 -16.07 -2.31
C GLU A 102 -3.57 -16.23 -2.27
N ARG A 103 -3.97 -17.31 -1.63
CA ARG A 103 -5.38 -17.66 -1.53
C ARG A 103 -5.85 -17.72 -0.09
#